data_fc8453feca6a0b7f9ea8c618d31f3a28
#
_entry.id   fc8453feca6a0b7f9ea8c618d31f3a28
#
_cell.length_a   1.000
_cell.length_b   1.000
_cell.length_c   1.000
_cell.angle_alpha   90.00
_cell.angle_beta   90.00
_cell.angle_gamma   90.00
#
_symmetry.space_group_name_H-M   'P 1'
#
loop_
_entity.id
_entity.type
_entity.pdbx_description
1 polymer ?
#
loop_
_entity_poly.entity_id
_entity_poly.type
_entity_poly.pdbx_seq_one_letter_code
_entity_poly.pdbx_strand_id
1 'polypeptide(L)'
;MIKADRIVTTTCPYCGVGCALDLHIKDDFIYSVTSPFDSPSNRGNLCVKGRFGYDYVHSKDRLTKPLTRKNGELVPATWDEAMGHVAECLLEIRDKYGPESIGFLVSAKCTNEENYLLQKVARGLIGTNNVDHCARL
;
A
#
# COMPACT_ATOMS: atom_id res chain seq x y z
N MET A 1 26.57 -20.25 -2.76
CA MET A 1 25.59 -19.29 -2.20
C MET A 1 25.70 -17.97 -2.96
N ILE A 2 24.59 -17.41 -3.45
CA ILE A 2 24.59 -16.09 -4.08
C ILE A 2 24.88 -15.07 -2.98
N LYS A 3 25.88 -14.21 -3.16
CA LYS A 3 26.18 -13.13 -2.21
C LYS A 3 25.40 -11.89 -2.64
N ALA A 4 24.66 -11.28 -1.70
CA ALA A 4 23.96 -10.03 -1.93
C ALA A 4 24.97 -8.88 -2.10
N ASP A 5 24.64 -7.92 -2.97
CA ASP A 5 25.38 -6.66 -3.09
C ASP A 5 25.02 -5.73 -1.92
N ARG A 6 23.76 -5.76 -1.52
CA ARG A 6 23.23 -5.02 -0.37
C ARG A 6 22.06 -5.75 0.28
N ILE A 7 21.85 -5.46 1.57
CA ILE A 7 20.67 -5.86 2.32
C ILE A 7 19.97 -4.59 2.78
N VAL A 8 18.67 -4.50 2.53
CA VAL A 8 17.85 -3.35 2.93
C VAL A 8 16.74 -3.82 3.85
N THR A 9 16.74 -3.31 5.07
CA THR A 9 15.68 -3.59 6.04
C THR A 9 14.49 -2.67 5.80
N THR A 10 13.30 -3.24 5.73
CA THR A 10 12.03 -2.52 5.53
C THR A 10 10.88 -3.20 6.28
N THR A 11 9.70 -2.58 6.26
CA THR A 11 8.49 -3.17 6.84
C THR A 11 7.72 -3.96 5.79
N CYS A 12 7.19 -5.11 6.19
CA CYS A 12 6.34 -5.95 5.34
C CYS A 12 5.04 -5.22 4.97
N PRO A 13 4.66 -5.16 3.67
CA PRO A 13 3.49 -4.42 3.22
C PRO A 13 2.17 -5.19 3.34
N TYR A 14 2.18 -6.43 3.85
CA TYR A 14 1.02 -7.33 3.72
C TYR A 14 0.01 -7.28 4.85
N CYS A 15 0.35 -6.77 6.02
CA CYS A 15 -0.61 -6.65 7.12
C CYS A 15 -0.09 -5.80 8.28
N GLY A 16 -0.96 -5.54 9.26
CA GLY A 16 -0.66 -4.72 10.43
C GLY A 16 0.28 -5.34 11.47
N VAL A 17 0.83 -6.54 11.26
CA VAL A 17 1.83 -7.13 12.16
C VAL A 17 3.12 -6.31 12.18
N GLY A 18 3.46 -5.65 11.06
CA GLY A 18 4.65 -4.78 10.99
C GLY A 18 5.96 -5.56 11.02
N CYS A 19 6.00 -6.76 10.42
CA CYS A 19 7.21 -7.57 10.36
C CYS A 19 8.33 -6.84 9.65
N ALA A 20 9.55 -6.86 10.21
CA ALA A 20 10.73 -6.39 9.53
C ALA A 20 11.16 -7.41 8.46
N LEU A 21 11.50 -6.92 7.28
CA LEU A 21 12.04 -7.70 6.16
C LEU A 21 13.45 -7.23 5.86
N ASP A 22 14.38 -8.17 5.68
CA ASP A 22 15.69 -7.94 5.08
C ASP A 22 15.65 -8.37 3.62
N LEU A 23 15.62 -7.40 2.74
CA LEU A 23 15.63 -7.62 1.29
C LEU A 23 17.07 -7.84 0.82
N HIS A 24 17.38 -9.04 0.34
CA HIS A 24 18.68 -9.38 -0.24
C HIS A 24 18.66 -9.02 -1.73
N ILE A 25 19.47 -8.04 -2.11
CA ILE A 25 19.47 -7.44 -3.44
C ILE A 25 20.79 -7.79 -4.15
N LYS A 26 20.70 -8.19 -5.39
CA LYS A 26 21.81 -8.36 -6.32
C LYS A 26 21.41 -7.85 -7.70
N ASP A 27 22.28 -7.09 -8.33
CA ASP A 27 22.05 -6.48 -9.66
C ASP A 27 20.67 -5.74 -9.71
N ASP A 28 20.35 -4.99 -8.64
CA ASP A 28 19.06 -4.32 -8.40
C ASP A 28 17.83 -5.24 -8.34
N PHE A 29 18.02 -6.56 -8.25
CA PHE A 29 16.96 -7.54 -8.15
C PHE A 29 16.86 -8.12 -6.73
N ILE A 30 15.65 -8.18 -6.15
CA ILE A 30 15.40 -8.88 -4.87
C ILE A 30 15.34 -10.37 -5.18
N TYR A 31 16.30 -11.13 -4.69
CA TYR A 31 16.34 -12.57 -4.93
C TYR A 31 15.97 -13.40 -3.69
N SER A 32 15.97 -12.80 -2.52
CA SER A 32 15.62 -13.47 -1.26
C SER A 32 15.16 -12.47 -0.22
N VAL A 33 14.30 -12.93 0.70
CA VAL A 33 13.84 -12.16 1.85
C VAL A 33 14.06 -12.96 3.12
N THR A 34 14.71 -12.35 4.11
CA THR A 34 14.82 -12.85 5.48
C THR A 34 14.25 -11.82 6.46
N SER A 35 14.42 -12.03 7.73
CA SER A 35 14.01 -11.08 8.76
C SER A 35 15.03 -11.05 9.87
N PRO A 36 15.36 -9.88 10.44
CA PRO A 36 16.29 -9.77 11.55
C PRO A 36 15.72 -10.39 12.82
N PHE A 37 16.54 -11.11 13.58
CA PHE A 37 16.10 -11.79 14.80
C PHE A 37 15.79 -10.82 15.96
N ASP A 38 16.36 -9.63 15.92
CA ASP A 38 16.13 -8.56 16.90
C ASP A 38 14.89 -7.70 16.59
N SER A 39 14.17 -8.01 15.50
CA SER A 39 12.92 -7.33 15.19
C SER A 39 11.90 -7.48 16.33
N PRO A 40 11.38 -6.38 16.89
CA PRO A 40 10.46 -6.42 18.02
C PRO A 40 9.10 -7.03 17.66
N SER A 41 8.69 -6.93 16.40
CA SER A 41 7.37 -7.38 15.95
C SER A 41 7.31 -8.87 15.62
N ASN A 42 8.35 -9.42 15.00
CA ASN A 42 8.29 -10.79 14.46
C ASN A 42 9.51 -11.67 14.77
N ARG A 43 10.57 -11.13 15.40
CA ARG A 43 11.74 -11.90 15.88
C ARG A 43 12.27 -12.92 14.88
N GLY A 44 12.52 -12.47 13.64
CA GLY A 44 13.03 -13.31 12.55
C GLY A 44 12.00 -14.20 11.85
N ASN A 45 10.75 -14.26 12.32
CA ASN A 45 9.72 -15.12 11.74
C ASN A 45 8.92 -14.37 10.68
N LEU A 46 8.62 -15.04 9.57
CA LEU A 46 7.81 -14.51 8.48
C LEU A 46 6.75 -15.54 8.08
N CYS A 47 5.55 -15.06 7.79
CA CYS A 47 4.56 -15.88 7.09
C CYS A 47 4.95 -16.07 5.61
N VAL A 48 4.24 -16.96 4.93
CA VAL A 48 4.49 -17.27 3.50
C VAL A 48 4.47 -16.03 2.60
N LYS A 49 3.58 -15.06 2.87
CA LYS A 49 3.48 -13.82 2.08
C LYS A 49 4.72 -12.93 2.26
N GLY A 50 5.13 -12.68 3.49
CA GLY A 50 6.32 -11.88 3.76
C GLY A 50 7.60 -12.53 3.25
N ARG A 51 7.68 -13.87 3.30
CA ARG A 51 8.85 -14.62 2.86
C ARG A 51 9.00 -14.71 1.35
N PHE A 52 7.89 -14.89 0.60
CA PHE A 52 7.92 -15.26 -0.81
C PHE A 52 7.11 -14.33 -1.71
N GLY A 53 6.32 -13.43 -1.15
CA GLY A 53 5.40 -12.59 -1.93
C GLY A 53 6.02 -11.32 -2.50
N TYR A 54 7.31 -11.28 -2.82
CA TYR A 54 8.01 -10.08 -3.32
C TYR A 54 8.15 -10.00 -4.85
N ASP A 55 7.77 -11.03 -5.58
CA ASP A 55 7.92 -11.09 -7.04
C ASP A 55 7.21 -9.97 -7.78
N TYR A 56 6.09 -9.47 -7.20
CA TYR A 56 5.33 -8.37 -7.80
C TYR A 56 6.15 -7.08 -7.96
N VAL A 57 7.22 -6.90 -7.16
CA VAL A 57 8.09 -5.70 -7.24
C VAL A 57 8.75 -5.61 -8.61
N HIS A 58 9.09 -6.77 -9.18
CA HIS A 58 9.79 -6.90 -10.46
C HIS A 58 8.86 -7.29 -11.62
N SER A 59 7.55 -7.41 -11.37
CA SER A 59 6.60 -7.74 -12.42
C SER A 59 6.56 -6.65 -13.49
N LYS A 60 6.59 -7.06 -14.77
CA LYS A 60 6.46 -6.14 -15.91
C LYS A 60 5.07 -5.52 -16.00
N ASP A 61 4.07 -6.17 -15.40
CA ASP A 61 2.69 -5.68 -15.37
C ASP A 61 2.43 -4.71 -14.23
N ARG A 62 3.43 -4.49 -13.35
CA ARG A 62 3.32 -3.54 -12.26
C ARG A 62 3.20 -2.12 -12.77
N LEU A 63 2.14 -1.43 -12.36
CA LEU A 63 1.99 0.00 -12.62
C LEU A 63 3.07 0.79 -11.86
N THR A 64 3.84 1.58 -12.59
CA THR A 64 4.90 2.45 -12.04
C THR A 64 4.51 3.93 -12.03
N LYS A 65 3.37 4.25 -12.63
CA LYS A 65 2.78 5.60 -12.67
C LYS A 65 1.28 5.51 -12.44
N PRO A 66 0.66 6.53 -11.83
CA PRO A 66 -0.79 6.61 -11.77
C PRO A 66 -1.38 6.70 -13.18
N LEU A 67 -2.61 6.22 -13.32
CA LEU A 67 -3.37 6.33 -14.56
C LEU A 67 -4.63 7.14 -14.30
N THR A 68 -4.95 8.06 -15.20
CA THR A 68 -6.21 8.82 -15.23
C THR A 68 -6.98 8.53 -16.49
N ARG A 69 -8.31 8.66 -16.43
CA ARG A 69 -9.17 8.42 -17.58
C ARG A 69 -9.30 9.71 -18.42
N LYS A 70 -8.85 9.65 -19.67
CA LYS A 70 -9.04 10.73 -20.68
C LYS A 70 -9.71 10.13 -21.90
N ASN A 71 -10.83 10.70 -22.32
CA ASN A 71 -11.62 10.24 -23.48
C ASN A 71 -11.99 8.74 -23.46
N GLY A 72 -12.25 8.20 -22.26
CA GLY A 72 -12.60 6.79 -22.07
C GLY A 72 -11.42 5.84 -21.88
N GLU A 73 -10.18 6.25 -22.15
CA GLU A 73 -8.97 5.44 -22.02
C GLU A 73 -8.18 5.81 -20.78
N LEU A 74 -7.50 4.81 -20.17
CA LEU A 74 -6.57 5.02 -19.07
C LEU A 74 -5.21 5.42 -19.63
N VAL A 75 -4.74 6.61 -19.27
CA VAL A 75 -3.44 7.15 -19.72
C VAL A 75 -2.56 7.48 -18.52
N PRO A 76 -1.23 7.35 -18.63
CA PRO A 76 -0.30 7.75 -17.58
C PRO A 76 -0.45 9.22 -17.20
N ALA A 77 -0.39 9.49 -15.90
CA ALA A 77 -0.45 10.82 -15.31
C ALA A 77 0.68 11.02 -14.30
N THR A 78 0.94 12.26 -13.92
CA THR A 78 1.77 12.55 -12.74
C THR A 78 0.98 12.31 -11.46
N TRP A 79 1.70 12.17 -10.33
CA TRP A 79 1.05 12.05 -9.02
C TRP A 79 0.21 13.29 -8.67
N ASP A 80 0.69 14.48 -9.00
CA ASP A 80 -0.02 15.73 -8.71
C ASP A 80 -1.34 15.81 -9.50
N GLU A 81 -1.32 15.45 -10.81
CA GLU A 81 -2.52 15.38 -11.64
C GLU A 81 -3.54 14.35 -11.10
N ALA A 82 -3.06 13.15 -10.76
CA ALA A 82 -3.94 12.09 -10.27
C ALA A 82 -4.54 12.42 -8.90
N MET A 83 -3.73 12.91 -7.96
CA MET A 83 -4.19 13.29 -6.63
C MET A 83 -5.09 14.52 -6.65
N GLY A 84 -4.77 15.51 -7.49
CA GLY A 84 -5.64 16.67 -7.71
C GLY A 84 -7.02 16.25 -8.20
N HIS A 85 -7.09 15.41 -9.21
CA HIS A 85 -8.35 14.89 -9.74
C HIS A 85 -9.15 14.10 -8.70
N VAL A 86 -8.51 13.24 -7.90
CA VAL A 86 -9.18 12.49 -6.81
C VAL A 86 -9.74 13.45 -5.76
N ALA A 87 -8.94 14.44 -5.35
CA ALA A 87 -9.37 15.43 -4.35
C ALA A 87 -10.57 16.25 -4.85
N GLU A 88 -10.52 16.75 -6.07
CA GLU A 88 -11.62 17.51 -6.70
C GLU A 88 -12.91 16.69 -6.74
N CYS A 89 -12.86 15.45 -7.23
CA CYS A 89 -14.03 14.58 -7.31
C CYS A 89 -14.63 14.26 -5.92
N LEU A 90 -13.79 13.99 -4.92
CA LEU A 90 -14.25 13.70 -3.56
C LEU A 90 -14.91 14.93 -2.92
N LEU A 91 -14.31 16.11 -3.11
CA LEU A 91 -14.86 17.37 -2.59
C LEU A 91 -16.19 17.73 -3.28
N GLU A 92 -16.28 17.59 -4.60
CA GLU A 92 -17.51 17.83 -5.36
C GLU A 92 -18.65 16.90 -4.88
N ILE A 93 -18.37 15.61 -4.71
CA ILE A 93 -19.37 14.64 -4.21
C ILE A 93 -19.81 15.00 -2.80
N ARG A 94 -18.84 15.29 -1.91
CA ARG A 94 -19.11 15.69 -0.53
C ARG A 94 -19.98 16.94 -0.45
N ASP A 95 -19.65 17.96 -1.23
CA ASP A 95 -20.33 19.26 -1.18
C ASP A 95 -21.73 19.18 -1.80
N LYS A 96 -21.93 18.30 -2.78
CA LYS A 96 -23.23 18.11 -3.44
C LYS A 96 -24.17 17.16 -2.71
N TYR A 97 -23.65 16.06 -2.14
CA TYR A 97 -24.47 14.97 -1.59
C TYR A 97 -24.26 14.73 -0.09
N GLY A 98 -23.34 15.47 0.52
CA GLY A 98 -22.95 15.31 1.93
C GLY A 98 -21.87 14.25 2.15
N PRO A 99 -21.17 14.31 3.30
CA PRO A 99 -20.06 13.40 3.60
C PRO A 99 -20.48 11.93 3.68
N GLU A 100 -21.71 11.64 4.07
CA GLU A 100 -22.24 10.27 4.19
C GLU A 100 -22.46 9.57 2.83
N SER A 101 -22.33 10.29 1.72
CA SER A 101 -22.36 9.71 0.36
C SER A 101 -21.05 9.02 -0.02
N ILE A 102 -19.99 9.18 0.78
CA ILE A 102 -18.66 8.63 0.55
C ILE A 102 -18.37 7.53 1.57
N GLY A 103 -17.90 6.39 1.08
CA GLY A 103 -17.44 5.28 1.91
C GLY A 103 -16.00 4.88 1.58
N PHE A 104 -15.27 4.40 2.59
CA PHE A 104 -13.89 3.93 2.46
C PHE A 104 -13.81 2.45 2.78
N LEU A 105 -13.22 1.67 1.88
CA LEU A 105 -12.89 0.28 2.12
C LEU A 105 -11.37 0.17 2.34
N VAL A 106 -10.99 -0.20 3.55
CA VAL A 106 -9.61 -0.48 3.94
C VAL A 106 -9.36 -1.99 3.99
N SER A 107 -8.21 -2.43 4.45
CA SER A 107 -7.92 -3.87 4.41
C SER A 107 -7.10 -4.32 5.60
N ALA A 108 -7.42 -5.52 6.10
CA ALA A 108 -6.54 -6.25 7.02
C ALA A 108 -5.21 -6.68 6.37
N LYS A 109 -5.12 -6.55 5.03
CA LYS A 109 -3.91 -6.82 4.23
C LYS A 109 -3.13 -5.53 3.89
N CYS A 110 -3.39 -4.46 4.60
CA CYS A 110 -2.66 -3.20 4.54
C CYS A 110 -1.85 -3.01 5.83
N THR A 111 -0.86 -2.12 5.78
CA THR A 111 -0.11 -1.73 6.98
C THR A 111 -0.99 -0.94 7.94
N ASN A 112 -0.55 -0.80 9.20
CA ASN A 112 -1.25 0.03 10.18
C ASN A 112 -1.28 1.50 9.74
N GLU A 113 -0.20 1.97 9.13
CA GLU A 113 -0.05 3.33 8.63
C GLU A 113 -1.05 3.64 7.52
N GLU A 114 -1.24 2.74 6.57
CA GLU A 114 -2.22 2.88 5.49
C GLU A 114 -3.65 2.94 6.04
N ASN A 115 -4.01 2.02 6.93
CA ASN A 115 -5.32 2.01 7.57
C ASN A 115 -5.57 3.27 8.42
N TYR A 116 -4.56 3.73 9.16
CA TYR A 116 -4.63 4.96 9.94
C TYR A 116 -4.86 6.19 9.06
N LEU A 117 -4.08 6.32 7.98
CA LEU A 117 -4.17 7.47 7.07
C LEU A 117 -5.52 7.52 6.37
N LEU A 118 -6.06 6.39 5.90
CA LEU A 118 -7.38 6.36 5.27
C LEU A 118 -8.49 6.72 6.27
N GLN A 119 -8.44 6.24 7.51
CA GLN A 119 -9.39 6.66 8.54
C GLN A 119 -9.27 8.15 8.88
N LYS A 120 -8.04 8.69 8.89
CA LYS A 120 -7.82 10.12 9.11
C LYS A 120 -8.40 10.97 7.98
N VAL A 121 -8.25 10.54 6.72
CA VAL A 121 -8.87 11.20 5.56
C VAL A 121 -10.40 11.13 5.65
N ALA A 122 -10.96 9.94 5.90
CA ALA A 122 -12.41 9.75 6.00
C ALA A 122 -13.04 10.65 7.07
N ARG A 123 -12.51 10.63 8.29
CA ARG A 123 -13.09 11.34 9.42
C ARG A 123 -12.68 12.81 9.49
N GLY A 124 -11.40 13.12 9.22
CA GLY A 124 -10.85 14.46 9.40
C GLY A 124 -11.06 15.39 8.19
N LEU A 125 -11.04 14.87 6.96
CA LEU A 125 -11.16 15.67 5.75
C LEU A 125 -12.54 15.54 5.09
N ILE A 126 -13.05 14.32 4.95
CA ILE A 126 -14.37 14.11 4.33
C ILE A 126 -15.48 14.34 5.36
N GLY A 127 -15.32 13.91 6.61
CA GLY A 127 -16.30 14.05 7.66
C GLY A 127 -17.26 12.87 7.77
N THR A 128 -16.89 11.69 7.27
CA THR A 128 -17.71 10.47 7.32
C THR A 128 -17.14 9.41 8.25
N ASN A 129 -18.02 8.59 8.84
CA ASN A 129 -17.64 7.38 9.56
C ASN A 129 -17.84 6.10 8.73
N ASN A 130 -18.18 6.21 7.45
CA ASN A 130 -18.38 5.09 6.54
C ASN A 130 -17.05 4.45 6.16
N VAL A 131 -16.44 3.74 7.10
CA VAL A 131 -15.17 3.00 6.92
C VAL A 131 -15.39 1.56 7.29
N ASP A 132 -15.10 0.66 6.38
CA ASP A 132 -15.18 -0.78 6.61
C ASP A 132 -13.96 -1.49 6.03
N HIS A 133 -13.78 -2.80 6.32
CA HIS A 133 -12.63 -3.56 5.88
C HIS A 133 -12.95 -5.05 5.68
N CYS A 134 -12.08 -5.73 4.94
CA CYS A 134 -12.18 -7.15 4.63
C CYS A 134 -11.61 -8.05 5.75
N ALA A 135 -11.95 -7.84 7.03
CA ALA A 135 -11.38 -8.61 8.13
C ALA A 135 -11.78 -10.10 8.13
N ARG A 136 -12.80 -10.42 7.37
CA ARG A 136 -13.37 -11.77 7.36
C ARG A 136 -13.06 -12.48 6.05
N LEU A 137 -12.11 -13.39 6.11
CA LEU A 137 -11.94 -14.47 5.14
C LEU A 137 -11.80 -15.77 5.90
#